data_f15db1c8e64ac5878740936bafc2ea15
#
_entry.id   f15db1c8e64ac5878740936bafc2ea15
#
_cell.length_a   1.000
_cell.length_b   1.000
_cell.length_c   1.000
_cell.angle_alpha   90.00
_cell.angle_beta   90.00
_cell.angle_gamma   90.00
#
_symmetry.space_group_name_H-M   'P 1'
#
loop_
_entity.id
_entity.type
_entity.pdbx_description
1 polymer ?
#
loop_
_entity_poly.entity_id
_entity_poly.type
_entity_poly.pdbx_seq_one_letter_code
_entity_poly.pdbx_strand_id
1 'polypeptide(L)'
;MQLGVYTFADIGIDPTTGQQADPVRVMRELLEEIELADQVGLDVFGIGEHHRADYLVSSPAVVLAAAAVRTKNIRLTSAVTVLSSDDPVRVFQDFATVDLLSGGRAEIMAGRGSFIESFPLFGYDLNDYEELFAEKLDLLLKIRENEVVSWSGKHRNALNGLAVYPRPAQREIPIWVAIGGTPASVVRAATLGLPMALAIIGGSPARFVPMTNLYRRTAEQAGRDPAHLAVSLNSQGFVADTSQEAADAFYPGYAEAMSRIGRERGWPATSRMDFEVARSPQGALLVGSPQEVIDKLAYEKELFGLDRFLMQMTVGPGSHEKRMRSIELFGTVVAPAVR
;
A
#
# COMPACT_ATOMS: atom_id res chain seq x y z
N MET A 1 -11.10 9.87 9.90
CA MET A 1 -9.92 9.26 9.24
C MET A 1 -10.28 7.86 8.79
N GLN A 2 -10.02 7.48 7.54
CA GLN A 2 -10.19 6.11 7.07
C GLN A 2 -9.09 5.21 7.62
N LEU A 3 -9.45 3.97 7.98
CA LEU A 3 -8.50 2.98 8.45
C LEU A 3 -8.56 1.71 7.60
N GLY A 4 -7.41 1.17 7.28
CA GLY A 4 -7.32 -0.06 6.52
C GLY A 4 -6.04 -0.83 6.78
N VAL A 5 -5.95 -1.96 6.15
CA VAL A 5 -4.78 -2.83 6.18
C VAL A 5 -4.29 -3.15 4.78
N TYR A 6 -3.04 -3.52 4.65
CA TYR A 6 -2.50 -4.04 3.39
C TYR A 6 -1.46 -5.13 3.62
N THR A 7 -1.21 -5.91 2.60
CA THR A 7 -0.23 -7.00 2.64
C THR A 7 0.42 -7.18 1.27
N PHE A 8 1.58 -7.81 1.26
CA PHE A 8 2.26 -8.28 0.05
C PHE A 8 2.06 -9.78 -0.18
N ALA A 9 1.25 -10.44 0.67
CA ALA A 9 1.11 -11.89 0.71
C ALA A 9 2.47 -12.59 0.88
N ASP A 10 3.14 -12.22 1.95
CA ASP A 10 4.46 -12.77 2.29
C ASP A 10 4.39 -14.29 2.40
N ILE A 11 5.35 -14.97 1.78
CA ILE A 11 5.54 -16.42 1.87
C ILE A 11 6.97 -16.72 2.28
N GLY A 12 7.16 -17.75 3.09
CA GLY A 12 8.49 -18.14 3.55
C GLY A 12 8.44 -19.40 4.37
N ILE A 13 9.48 -19.60 5.16
CA ILE A 13 9.54 -20.72 6.10
C ILE A 13 8.73 -20.31 7.35
N ASP A 14 7.72 -21.08 7.68
CA ASP A 14 6.99 -20.94 8.93
C ASP A 14 7.96 -21.13 10.10
N PRO A 15 8.18 -20.10 10.93
CA PRO A 15 9.17 -20.17 12.00
C PRO A 15 8.78 -21.19 13.11
N THR A 16 7.51 -21.59 13.17
CA THR A 16 7.02 -22.56 14.15
C THR A 16 7.26 -23.99 13.72
N THR A 17 7.07 -24.27 12.43
CA THR A 17 7.16 -25.63 11.88
C THR A 17 8.45 -25.90 11.14
N GLY A 18 9.21 -24.86 10.76
CA GLY A 18 10.39 -24.97 9.91
C GLY A 18 10.10 -25.37 8.46
N GLN A 19 8.83 -25.41 8.06
CA GLN A 19 8.40 -25.80 6.73
C GLN A 19 8.05 -24.57 5.89
N GLN A 20 8.25 -24.67 4.58
CA GLN A 20 7.76 -23.65 3.65
C GLN A 20 6.22 -23.62 3.67
N ALA A 21 5.64 -22.46 3.77
CA ALA A 21 4.20 -22.28 3.73
C ALA A 21 3.64 -22.74 2.37
N ASP A 22 2.48 -23.41 2.39
CA ASP A 22 1.79 -23.81 1.17
C ASP A 22 1.17 -22.58 0.47
N PRO A 23 1.58 -22.25 -0.78
CA PRO A 23 1.06 -21.08 -1.50
C PRO A 23 -0.45 -21.08 -1.67
N VAL A 24 -1.06 -22.25 -1.90
CA VAL A 24 -2.51 -22.38 -2.08
C VAL A 24 -3.25 -22.03 -0.79
N ARG A 25 -2.73 -22.50 0.34
CA ARG A 25 -3.28 -22.18 1.66
C ARG A 25 -3.15 -20.68 1.93
N VAL A 26 -1.97 -20.08 1.75
CA VAL A 26 -1.74 -18.64 2.02
C VAL A 26 -2.66 -17.76 1.17
N MET A 27 -2.89 -18.11 -0.10
CA MET A 27 -3.83 -17.36 -0.94
C MET A 27 -5.30 -17.48 -0.48
N ARG A 28 -5.71 -18.60 0.10
CA ARG A 28 -7.04 -18.76 0.70
C ARG A 28 -7.16 -17.97 1.99
N GLU A 29 -6.16 -18.06 2.86
CA GLU A 29 -6.05 -17.29 4.10
C GLU A 29 -6.11 -15.78 3.81
N LEU A 30 -5.44 -15.30 2.77
CA LEU A 30 -5.51 -13.90 2.35
C LEU A 30 -6.94 -13.45 2.03
N LEU A 31 -7.72 -14.28 1.31
CA LEU A 31 -9.10 -13.92 1.02
C LEU A 31 -9.98 -13.91 2.27
N GLU A 32 -9.73 -14.78 3.23
CA GLU A 32 -10.42 -14.79 4.54
C GLU A 32 -10.06 -13.53 5.35
N GLU A 33 -8.80 -13.08 5.32
CA GLU A 33 -8.35 -11.83 5.94
C GLU A 33 -9.05 -10.60 5.33
N ILE A 34 -9.23 -10.56 4.00
CA ILE A 34 -9.96 -9.49 3.31
C ILE A 34 -11.45 -9.49 3.69
N GLU A 35 -12.07 -10.67 3.76
CA GLU A 35 -13.47 -10.79 4.19
C GLU A 35 -13.67 -10.34 5.63
N LEU A 36 -12.77 -10.74 6.55
CA LEU A 36 -12.84 -10.28 7.92
C LEU A 36 -12.67 -8.76 8.03
N ALA A 37 -11.74 -8.19 7.29
CA ALA A 37 -11.53 -6.73 7.25
C ALA A 37 -12.80 -5.97 6.84
N ASP A 38 -13.55 -6.48 5.85
CA ASP A 38 -14.87 -5.94 5.49
C ASP A 38 -15.91 -6.10 6.61
N GLN A 39 -15.96 -7.28 7.22
CA GLN A 39 -16.92 -7.60 8.29
C GLN A 39 -16.73 -6.77 9.56
N VAL A 40 -15.49 -6.48 9.94
CA VAL A 40 -15.17 -5.64 11.11
C VAL A 40 -15.21 -4.15 10.82
N GLY A 41 -15.58 -3.77 9.58
CA GLY A 41 -15.84 -2.39 9.18
C GLY A 41 -14.57 -1.56 8.93
N LEU A 42 -13.47 -2.16 8.49
CA LEU A 42 -12.35 -1.41 7.96
C LEU A 42 -12.71 -0.75 6.62
N ASP A 43 -12.11 0.39 6.33
CA ASP A 43 -12.47 1.22 5.18
C ASP A 43 -11.78 0.77 3.89
N VAL A 44 -10.54 0.23 3.99
CA VAL A 44 -9.69 -0.09 2.83
C VAL A 44 -8.88 -1.37 3.07
N PHE A 45 -8.78 -2.22 2.04
CA PHE A 45 -7.81 -3.30 1.97
C PHE A 45 -6.89 -3.14 0.77
N GLY A 46 -5.58 -3.18 1.00
CA GLY A 46 -4.56 -3.02 -0.03
C GLY A 46 -3.79 -4.30 -0.34
N ILE A 47 -3.49 -4.51 -1.60
CA ILE A 47 -2.62 -5.62 -2.07
C ILE A 47 -1.42 -5.03 -2.81
N GLY A 48 -0.21 -5.37 -2.34
CA GLY A 48 1.03 -4.96 -3.00
C GLY A 48 1.44 -5.89 -4.14
N GLU A 49 2.33 -5.38 -4.99
CA GLU A 49 2.88 -6.09 -6.14
C GLU A 49 4.37 -6.33 -5.94
N HIS A 50 4.79 -7.58 -6.00
CA HIS A 50 6.19 -7.98 -5.99
C HIS A 50 6.45 -9.18 -6.90
N HIS A 51 7.61 -9.16 -7.56
CA HIS A 51 8.05 -10.20 -8.50
C HIS A 51 9.24 -10.98 -7.91
N ARG A 52 9.07 -11.48 -6.67
CA ARG A 52 10.10 -12.17 -5.87
C ARG A 52 9.54 -13.46 -5.28
N ALA A 53 10.43 -14.40 -5.01
CA ALA A 53 10.06 -15.69 -4.40
C ALA A 53 9.46 -15.56 -2.98
N ASP A 54 9.64 -14.42 -2.33
CA ASP A 54 9.18 -14.14 -0.97
C ASP A 54 7.71 -13.71 -0.90
N TYR A 55 7.09 -13.45 -2.05
CA TYR A 55 5.74 -12.89 -2.15
C TYR A 55 4.89 -13.65 -3.16
N LEU A 56 3.60 -13.76 -2.91
CA LEU A 56 2.69 -14.51 -3.79
C LEU A 56 1.94 -13.64 -4.80
N VAL A 57 1.93 -12.33 -4.61
CA VAL A 57 1.13 -11.45 -5.47
C VAL A 57 2.04 -10.63 -6.39
N SER A 58 1.98 -10.97 -7.67
CA SER A 58 2.57 -10.20 -8.78
C SER A 58 1.52 -9.48 -9.64
N SER A 59 0.24 -9.74 -9.40
CA SER A 59 -0.89 -9.12 -10.10
C SER A 59 -2.01 -8.78 -9.11
N PRO A 60 -1.93 -7.62 -8.42
CA PRO A 60 -2.91 -7.22 -7.41
C PRO A 60 -4.35 -7.25 -7.90
N ALA A 61 -4.60 -6.79 -9.12
CA ALA A 61 -5.96 -6.74 -9.69
C ALA A 61 -6.65 -8.11 -9.74
N VAL A 62 -5.90 -9.20 -9.94
CA VAL A 62 -6.47 -10.56 -9.97
C VAL A 62 -6.98 -10.96 -8.59
N VAL A 63 -6.21 -10.69 -7.53
CA VAL A 63 -6.60 -10.98 -6.15
C VAL A 63 -7.75 -10.06 -5.70
N LEU A 64 -7.67 -8.79 -6.06
CA LEU A 64 -8.72 -7.81 -5.75
C LEU A 64 -10.04 -8.12 -6.46
N ALA A 65 -10.02 -8.71 -7.67
CA ALA A 65 -11.22 -9.19 -8.36
C ALA A 65 -11.89 -10.34 -7.60
N ALA A 66 -11.11 -11.28 -7.06
CA ALA A 66 -11.63 -12.36 -6.19
C ALA A 66 -12.20 -11.79 -4.88
N ALA A 67 -11.54 -10.81 -4.26
CA ALA A 67 -12.00 -10.13 -3.07
C ALA A 67 -13.28 -9.31 -3.33
N ALA A 68 -13.41 -8.69 -4.50
CA ALA A 68 -14.54 -7.84 -4.87
C ALA A 68 -15.89 -8.58 -4.77
N VAL A 69 -15.93 -9.85 -5.16
CA VAL A 69 -17.17 -10.67 -5.11
C VAL A 69 -17.42 -11.31 -3.76
N ARG A 70 -16.45 -11.27 -2.83
CA ARG A 70 -16.54 -11.82 -1.47
C ARG A 70 -16.82 -10.74 -0.40
N THR A 71 -16.66 -9.47 -0.75
CA THR A 71 -16.81 -8.31 0.16
C THR A 71 -17.95 -7.40 -0.29
N LYS A 72 -18.43 -6.50 0.60
CA LYS A 72 -19.59 -5.64 0.34
C LYS A 72 -19.28 -4.14 0.45
N ASN A 73 -18.43 -3.74 1.41
CA ASN A 73 -18.26 -2.34 1.78
C ASN A 73 -16.83 -1.83 1.60
N ILE A 74 -15.85 -2.67 1.93
CA ILE A 74 -14.44 -2.30 1.97
C ILE A 74 -13.94 -1.88 0.58
N ARG A 75 -13.19 -0.79 0.51
CA ARG A 75 -12.51 -0.35 -0.71
C ARG A 75 -11.31 -1.24 -0.98
N LEU A 76 -11.07 -1.53 -2.24
CA LEU A 76 -10.05 -2.45 -2.71
C LEU A 76 -9.00 -1.68 -3.51
N THR A 77 -7.77 -1.63 -3.02
CA THR A 77 -6.68 -0.85 -3.64
C THR A 77 -5.45 -1.71 -3.90
N SER A 78 -4.68 -1.38 -4.93
CA SER A 78 -3.29 -1.82 -4.94
C SER A 78 -2.50 -1.06 -3.86
N ALA A 79 -1.39 -1.67 -3.39
CA ALA A 79 -0.51 -1.02 -2.41
C ALA A 79 0.97 -1.50 -2.54
N VAL A 80 1.56 -1.35 -3.76
CA VAL A 80 1.16 -0.52 -4.91
C VAL A 80 0.96 -1.35 -6.17
N THR A 81 0.43 -0.75 -7.28
CA THR A 81 0.72 -1.18 -8.66
C THR A 81 2.06 -0.56 -9.06
N VAL A 82 3.01 -1.40 -9.52
CA VAL A 82 4.33 -0.93 -10.00
C VAL A 82 4.19 -0.36 -11.42
N LEU A 83 3.62 0.83 -11.51
CA LEU A 83 3.26 1.46 -12.77
C LEU A 83 4.47 1.68 -13.70
N SER A 84 5.68 1.80 -13.15
CA SER A 84 6.91 1.95 -13.94
C SER A 84 7.14 0.77 -14.89
N SER A 85 6.75 -0.43 -14.52
CA SER A 85 6.95 -1.66 -15.30
C SER A 85 5.68 -2.25 -15.91
N ASP A 86 4.50 -1.65 -15.64
CA ASP A 86 3.22 -2.10 -16.20
C ASP A 86 2.74 -1.20 -17.36
N ASP A 87 1.75 -1.65 -18.13
CA ASP A 87 1.10 -0.84 -19.18
C ASP A 87 -0.12 -0.10 -18.58
N PRO A 88 -0.15 1.25 -18.66
CA PRO A 88 -1.26 2.04 -18.08
C PRO A 88 -2.64 1.70 -18.62
N VAL A 89 -2.74 1.24 -19.87
CA VAL A 89 -4.02 0.80 -20.48
C VAL A 89 -4.48 -0.47 -19.78
N ARG A 90 -3.56 -1.44 -19.58
CA ARG A 90 -3.89 -2.68 -18.87
C ARG A 90 -4.26 -2.41 -17.41
N VAL A 91 -3.47 -1.62 -16.71
CA VAL A 91 -3.77 -1.22 -15.33
C VAL A 91 -5.18 -0.61 -15.23
N PHE A 92 -5.51 0.33 -16.11
CA PHE A 92 -6.84 0.93 -16.10
C PHE A 92 -7.95 -0.10 -16.36
N GLN A 93 -7.78 -0.98 -17.35
CA GLN A 93 -8.77 -2.01 -17.71
C GLN A 93 -9.01 -3.00 -16.57
N ASP A 94 -7.92 -3.43 -15.92
CA ASP A 94 -7.98 -4.37 -14.80
C ASP A 94 -8.72 -3.75 -13.61
N PHE A 95 -8.37 -2.52 -13.22
CA PHE A 95 -9.03 -1.83 -12.11
C PHE A 95 -10.45 -1.36 -12.46
N ALA A 96 -10.75 -1.02 -13.70
CA ALA A 96 -12.13 -0.78 -14.15
C ALA A 96 -12.98 -2.07 -14.03
N THR A 97 -12.38 -3.22 -14.32
CA THR A 97 -13.06 -4.53 -14.15
C THR A 97 -13.28 -4.84 -12.66
N VAL A 98 -12.28 -4.62 -11.81
CA VAL A 98 -12.45 -4.74 -10.33
C VAL A 98 -13.52 -3.80 -9.83
N ASP A 99 -13.58 -2.59 -10.37
CA ASP A 99 -14.57 -1.58 -9.99
C ASP A 99 -16.00 -2.02 -10.34
N LEU A 100 -16.21 -2.55 -11.53
CA LEU A 100 -17.50 -3.13 -11.95
C LEU A 100 -17.91 -4.32 -11.08
N LEU A 101 -16.97 -5.24 -10.78
CA LEU A 101 -17.22 -6.40 -9.92
C LEU A 101 -17.55 -6.01 -8.48
N SER A 102 -16.92 -4.95 -7.98
CA SER A 102 -17.12 -4.47 -6.61
C SER A 102 -18.27 -3.47 -6.46
N GLY A 103 -18.88 -3.00 -7.56
CA GLY A 103 -19.91 -1.96 -7.50
C GLY A 103 -19.36 -0.59 -7.10
N GLY A 104 -18.16 -0.21 -7.57
CA GLY A 104 -17.59 1.13 -7.37
C GLY A 104 -16.68 1.25 -6.15
N ARG A 105 -15.96 0.18 -5.77
CA ARG A 105 -15.07 0.18 -4.59
C ARG A 105 -13.57 0.09 -4.93
N ALA A 106 -13.18 0.04 -6.20
CA ALA A 106 -11.79 -0.03 -6.59
C ALA A 106 -11.05 1.31 -6.46
N GLU A 107 -9.77 1.23 -6.12
CA GLU A 107 -8.81 2.34 -6.15
C GLU A 107 -7.47 1.85 -6.70
N ILE A 108 -6.67 2.75 -7.23
CA ILE A 108 -5.30 2.46 -7.67
C ILE A 108 -4.34 3.26 -6.78
N MET A 109 -3.40 2.60 -6.12
CA MET A 109 -2.24 3.26 -5.55
C MET A 109 -1.06 2.99 -6.48
N ALA A 110 -0.69 4.01 -7.26
CA ALA A 110 0.39 3.92 -8.23
C ALA A 110 1.74 4.20 -7.56
N GLY A 111 2.70 3.31 -7.77
CA GLY A 111 4.05 3.43 -7.25
C GLY A 111 5.11 3.09 -8.30
N ARG A 112 6.36 3.39 -7.95
CA ARG A 112 7.52 3.06 -8.79
C ARG A 112 8.10 1.68 -8.53
N GLY A 113 7.64 1.03 -7.46
CA GLY A 113 8.24 -0.18 -6.92
C GLY A 113 9.45 0.10 -6.02
N SER A 114 9.60 -0.68 -4.97
CA SER A 114 10.73 -0.63 -4.04
C SER A 114 11.83 -1.66 -4.36
N PHE A 115 11.50 -2.63 -5.19
CA PHE A 115 12.40 -3.66 -5.71
C PHE A 115 12.56 -3.50 -7.23
N ILE A 116 13.66 -4.01 -7.76
CA ILE A 116 14.07 -3.76 -9.15
C ILE A 116 13.71 -4.90 -10.11
N GLU A 117 13.22 -6.02 -9.61
CA GLU A 117 13.04 -7.27 -10.36
C GLU A 117 12.04 -7.14 -11.52
N SER A 118 11.04 -6.28 -11.39
CA SER A 118 10.05 -6.05 -12.45
C SER A 118 10.66 -5.42 -13.71
N PHE A 119 11.70 -4.60 -13.57
CA PHE A 119 12.30 -3.91 -14.72
C PHE A 119 12.89 -4.87 -15.74
N PRO A 120 13.89 -5.72 -15.41
CA PRO A 120 14.41 -6.68 -16.36
C PRO A 120 13.38 -7.74 -16.77
N LEU A 121 12.44 -8.10 -15.88
CA LEU A 121 11.39 -9.08 -16.18
C LEU A 121 10.46 -8.61 -17.29
N PHE A 122 10.13 -7.32 -17.32
CA PHE A 122 9.27 -6.71 -18.34
C PHE A 122 10.04 -5.92 -19.44
N GLY A 123 11.38 -6.01 -19.43
CA GLY A 123 12.22 -5.45 -20.49
C GLY A 123 12.43 -3.93 -20.38
N TYR A 124 12.38 -3.37 -19.18
CA TYR A 124 12.65 -1.96 -18.91
C TYR A 124 14.05 -1.74 -18.32
N ASP A 125 14.66 -0.59 -18.64
CA ASP A 125 15.93 -0.17 -18.07
C ASP A 125 15.70 0.63 -16.78
N LEU A 126 16.48 0.31 -15.73
CA LEU A 126 16.44 1.05 -14.46
C LEU A 126 16.90 2.51 -14.57
N ASN A 127 17.68 2.85 -15.59
CA ASN A 127 18.06 4.23 -15.85
C ASN A 127 16.84 5.10 -16.22
N ASP A 128 15.79 4.52 -16.75
CA ASP A 128 14.54 5.19 -17.11
C ASP A 128 13.50 5.23 -15.99
N TYR A 129 13.87 4.82 -14.76
CA TYR A 129 12.99 4.64 -13.61
C TYR A 129 12.02 5.80 -13.35
N GLU A 130 12.53 7.04 -13.33
CA GLU A 130 11.72 8.24 -13.09
C GLU A 130 10.86 8.63 -14.30
N GLU A 131 11.41 8.49 -15.50
CA GLU A 131 10.75 8.85 -16.74
C GLU A 131 9.60 7.90 -17.07
N LEU A 132 9.83 6.58 -16.88
CA LEU A 132 8.80 5.54 -17.02
C LEU A 132 7.58 5.81 -16.14
N PHE A 133 7.80 6.11 -14.85
CA PHE A 133 6.69 6.39 -13.95
C PHE A 133 5.94 7.67 -14.33
N ALA A 134 6.66 8.74 -14.66
CA ALA A 134 6.05 10.01 -15.02
C ALA A 134 5.19 9.90 -16.28
N GLU A 135 5.73 9.27 -17.32
CA GLU A 135 5.05 9.06 -18.60
C GLU A 135 3.81 8.18 -18.46
N LYS A 136 3.96 7.06 -17.74
CA LYS A 136 2.86 6.10 -17.57
C LYS A 136 1.76 6.62 -16.66
N LEU A 137 2.11 7.43 -15.64
CA LEU A 137 1.12 8.11 -14.81
C LEU A 137 0.33 9.14 -15.63
N ASP A 138 0.98 9.94 -16.50
CA ASP A 138 0.30 10.89 -17.37
C ASP A 138 -0.73 10.17 -18.27
N LEU A 139 -0.33 9.05 -18.88
CA LEU A 139 -1.26 8.27 -19.70
C LEU A 139 -2.41 7.69 -18.88
N LEU A 140 -2.13 7.13 -17.69
CA LEU A 140 -3.16 6.58 -16.82
C LEU A 140 -4.21 7.64 -16.43
N LEU A 141 -3.78 8.85 -16.12
CA LEU A 141 -4.67 9.98 -15.81
C LEU A 141 -5.52 10.37 -17.01
N LYS A 142 -4.94 10.44 -18.22
CA LYS A 142 -5.68 10.73 -19.45
C LYS A 142 -6.73 9.68 -19.78
N ILE A 143 -6.42 8.40 -19.57
CA ILE A 143 -7.37 7.30 -19.75
C ILE A 143 -8.50 7.38 -18.71
N ARG A 144 -8.19 7.72 -17.45
CA ARG A 144 -9.20 7.92 -16.39
C ARG A 144 -10.21 8.98 -16.78
N GLU A 145 -9.74 10.11 -17.29
CA GLU A 145 -10.55 11.29 -17.61
C GLU A 145 -11.32 11.15 -18.92
N ASN A 146 -10.80 10.41 -19.90
CA ASN A 146 -11.32 10.35 -21.25
C ASN A 146 -11.56 8.92 -21.72
N GLU A 147 -12.69 8.69 -22.39
CA GLU A 147 -13.01 7.40 -23.02
C GLU A 147 -12.14 7.18 -24.27
N VAL A 148 -11.98 8.22 -25.10
CA VAL A 148 -11.17 8.20 -26.31
C VAL A 148 -9.90 9.01 -26.09
N VAL A 149 -8.77 8.37 -26.26
CA VAL A 149 -7.44 8.92 -25.93
C VAL A 149 -6.56 9.05 -27.15
N SER A 150 -5.98 10.24 -27.33
CA SER A 150 -4.81 10.48 -28.17
C SER A 150 -3.64 10.88 -27.27
N TRP A 151 -2.54 10.12 -27.35
CA TRP A 151 -1.40 10.30 -26.49
C TRP A 151 -0.12 9.74 -27.14
N SER A 152 1.03 10.32 -26.84
CA SER A 152 2.33 9.83 -27.29
C SER A 152 3.37 9.99 -26.19
N GLY A 153 4.26 9.04 -26.06
CA GLY A 153 5.37 9.02 -25.13
C GLY A 153 6.63 8.42 -25.76
N LYS A 154 7.68 8.31 -24.95
CA LYS A 154 8.98 7.75 -25.36
C LYS A 154 9.03 6.23 -25.14
N HIS A 155 8.45 5.76 -24.06
CA HIS A 155 8.56 4.37 -23.59
C HIS A 155 7.36 3.50 -23.98
N ARG A 156 6.32 4.10 -24.56
CA ARG A 156 5.13 3.41 -25.02
C ARG A 156 4.67 3.95 -26.37
N ASN A 157 4.19 3.06 -27.24
CA ASN A 157 3.58 3.42 -28.51
C ASN A 157 2.38 4.37 -28.31
N ALA A 158 2.25 5.32 -29.24
CA ALA A 158 1.18 6.30 -29.25
C ALA A 158 -0.22 5.67 -29.35
N LEU A 159 -1.18 6.31 -28.74
CA LEU A 159 -2.61 6.09 -28.94
C LEU A 159 -3.15 7.21 -29.85
N ASN A 160 -3.83 6.86 -30.91
CA ASN A 160 -4.35 7.81 -31.90
C ASN A 160 -5.88 7.69 -31.96
N GLY A 161 -6.59 8.38 -31.06
CA GLY A 161 -8.04 8.37 -31.00
C GLY A 161 -8.61 6.98 -30.66
N LEU A 162 -7.99 6.26 -29.72
CA LEU A 162 -8.41 4.92 -29.31
C LEU A 162 -9.26 4.97 -28.05
N ALA A 163 -10.38 4.26 -28.08
CA ALA A 163 -11.23 4.10 -26.90
C ALA A 163 -10.67 3.01 -25.98
N VAL A 164 -10.75 3.25 -24.64
CA VAL A 164 -10.28 2.31 -23.62
C VAL A 164 -11.47 1.81 -22.79
N TYR A 165 -11.72 0.52 -22.84
CA TYR A 165 -12.82 -0.19 -22.15
C TYR A 165 -12.30 -1.37 -21.33
N PRO A 166 -13.10 -1.80 -20.27
CA PRO A 166 -14.37 -1.21 -19.85
C PRO A 166 -14.19 0.15 -19.16
N ARG A 167 -15.27 0.91 -19.01
CA ARG A 167 -15.30 2.07 -18.09
C ARG A 167 -15.75 1.59 -16.71
N PRO A 168 -15.24 2.20 -15.63
CA PRO A 168 -15.60 1.83 -14.26
C PRO A 168 -17.05 2.20 -13.92
N ALA A 169 -17.57 1.64 -12.83
CA ALA A 169 -18.84 2.03 -12.24
C ALA A 169 -18.78 3.43 -11.60
N GLN A 170 -17.63 3.75 -10.97
CA GLN A 170 -17.35 5.08 -10.47
C GLN A 170 -17.19 6.08 -11.63
N ARG A 171 -17.54 7.34 -11.40
CA ARG A 171 -17.27 8.40 -12.39
C ARG A 171 -15.76 8.45 -12.72
N GLU A 172 -14.92 8.34 -11.70
CA GLU A 172 -13.47 8.29 -11.81
C GLU A 172 -12.92 7.33 -10.75
N ILE A 173 -12.04 6.41 -11.14
CA ILE A 173 -11.30 5.58 -10.17
C ILE A 173 -10.33 6.48 -9.41
N PRO A 174 -10.35 6.48 -8.07
CA PRO A 174 -9.35 7.20 -7.28
C PRO A 174 -7.94 6.67 -7.55
N ILE A 175 -6.99 7.59 -7.79
CA ILE A 175 -5.58 7.25 -8.01
C ILE A 175 -4.75 7.97 -6.95
N TRP A 176 -4.09 7.19 -6.10
CA TRP A 176 -3.15 7.64 -5.08
C TRP A 176 -1.72 7.53 -5.61
N VAL A 177 -0.84 8.44 -5.22
CA VAL A 177 0.59 8.34 -5.52
C VAL A 177 1.33 7.88 -4.27
N ALA A 178 1.99 6.72 -4.37
CA ALA A 178 2.81 6.20 -3.29
C ALA A 178 4.18 6.90 -3.24
N ILE A 179 4.60 7.30 -2.04
CA ILE A 179 5.79 8.10 -1.79
C ILE A 179 6.59 7.48 -0.65
N GLY A 180 7.84 7.11 -0.94
CA GLY A 180 8.79 6.57 0.05
C GLY A 180 9.79 7.60 0.60
N GLY A 181 9.46 8.92 0.56
CA GLY A 181 10.33 9.97 1.08
C GLY A 181 11.14 10.76 0.04
N THR A 182 10.88 10.61 -1.26
CA THR A 182 11.52 11.40 -2.31
C THR A 182 10.76 12.71 -2.56
N PRO A 183 11.37 13.91 -2.34
CA PRO A 183 10.68 15.20 -2.50
C PRO A 183 10.07 15.42 -3.90
N ALA A 184 10.76 14.98 -4.96
CA ALA A 184 10.25 15.09 -6.33
C ALA A 184 8.91 14.35 -6.54
N SER A 185 8.72 13.21 -5.86
CA SER A 185 7.45 12.47 -5.92
C SER A 185 6.31 13.20 -5.19
N VAL A 186 6.64 13.89 -4.09
CA VAL A 186 5.70 14.77 -3.36
C VAL A 186 5.25 15.92 -4.26
N VAL A 187 6.20 16.61 -4.89
CA VAL A 187 5.92 17.71 -5.82
C VAL A 187 5.03 17.23 -6.98
N ARG A 188 5.34 16.08 -7.56
CA ARG A 188 4.54 15.49 -8.65
C ARG A 188 3.09 15.26 -8.23
N ALA A 189 2.86 14.56 -7.11
CA ALA A 189 1.51 14.28 -6.60
C ALA A 189 0.72 15.57 -6.37
N ALA A 190 1.32 16.55 -5.69
CA ALA A 190 0.71 17.84 -5.38
C ALA A 190 0.36 18.65 -6.64
N THR A 191 1.29 18.74 -7.59
CA THR A 191 1.07 19.49 -8.86
C THR A 191 -0.05 18.87 -9.69
N LEU A 192 -0.13 17.53 -9.73
CA LEU A 192 -1.18 16.81 -10.45
C LEU A 192 -2.53 16.83 -9.71
N GLY A 193 -2.58 17.27 -8.46
CA GLY A 193 -3.80 17.25 -7.66
C GLY A 193 -4.22 15.83 -7.25
N LEU A 194 -3.24 14.95 -7.01
CA LEU A 194 -3.48 13.56 -6.62
C LEU A 194 -3.23 13.35 -5.13
N PRO A 195 -4.04 12.53 -4.45
CA PRO A 195 -3.81 12.17 -3.06
C PRO A 195 -2.48 11.45 -2.87
N MET A 196 -1.83 11.70 -1.72
CA MET A 196 -0.52 11.20 -1.38
C MET A 196 -0.61 10.04 -0.38
N ALA A 197 0.06 8.92 -0.67
CA ALA A 197 0.25 7.81 0.25
C ALA A 197 1.73 7.73 0.66
N LEU A 198 2.04 8.22 1.86
CA LEU A 198 3.39 8.27 2.39
C LEU A 198 3.71 6.97 3.14
N ALA A 199 4.72 6.24 2.71
CA ALA A 199 5.21 5.04 3.36
C ALA A 199 6.33 5.37 4.36
N ILE A 200 6.11 5.06 5.64
CA ILE A 200 7.11 5.19 6.71
C ILE A 200 7.43 3.78 7.22
N ILE A 201 8.53 3.22 6.73
CA ILE A 201 8.97 1.87 7.06
C ILE A 201 10.14 1.84 8.07
N GLY A 202 10.59 3.01 8.55
CA GLY A 202 11.68 3.11 9.51
C GLY A 202 11.95 4.55 9.95
N GLY A 203 12.66 4.67 11.05
CA GLY A 203 12.98 5.96 11.69
C GLY A 203 11.82 6.52 12.51
N SER A 204 11.86 7.81 12.82
CA SER A 204 10.79 8.51 13.52
C SER A 204 9.81 9.13 12.50
N PRO A 205 8.48 8.95 12.66
CA PRO A 205 7.47 9.60 11.81
C PRO A 205 7.66 11.12 11.72
N ALA A 206 8.04 11.80 12.79
CA ALA A 206 8.24 13.25 12.80
C ALA A 206 9.24 13.76 11.72
N ARG A 207 10.19 12.93 11.30
CA ARG A 207 11.15 13.28 10.23
C ARG A 207 10.50 13.45 8.86
N PHE A 208 9.29 12.95 8.67
CA PHE A 208 8.55 13.00 7.41
C PHE A 208 7.55 14.18 7.33
N VAL A 209 7.35 14.92 8.41
CA VAL A 209 6.51 16.13 8.42
C VAL A 209 6.89 17.14 7.32
N PRO A 210 8.18 17.37 7.01
CA PRO A 210 8.54 18.22 5.89
C PRO A 210 7.95 17.79 4.55
N MET A 211 7.66 16.48 4.35
CA MET A 211 7.05 15.97 3.11
C MET A 211 5.58 16.38 2.99
N THR A 212 4.80 16.29 4.06
CA THR A 212 3.39 16.73 4.05
C THR A 212 3.29 18.26 3.95
N ASN A 213 4.22 19.00 4.56
CA ASN A 213 4.30 20.44 4.40
C ASN A 213 4.68 20.83 2.97
N LEU A 214 5.61 20.12 2.34
CA LEU A 214 5.96 20.32 0.94
C LEU A 214 4.75 20.04 0.03
N TYR A 215 4.02 18.94 0.28
CA TYR A 215 2.83 18.57 -0.46
C TYR A 215 1.79 19.68 -0.46
N ARG A 216 1.40 20.19 0.71
CA ARG A 216 0.40 21.22 0.85
C ARG A 216 0.82 22.53 0.19
N ARG A 217 2.05 23.00 0.42
CA ARG A 217 2.57 24.22 -0.23
C ARG A 217 2.63 24.11 -1.75
N THR A 218 3.06 22.97 -2.27
CA THR A 218 3.13 22.75 -3.72
C THR A 218 1.73 22.70 -4.33
N ALA A 219 0.78 22.06 -3.67
CA ALA A 219 -0.61 22.03 -4.13
C ALA A 219 -1.22 23.43 -4.22
N GLU A 220 -1.00 24.26 -3.19
CA GLU A 220 -1.42 25.66 -3.18
C GLU A 220 -0.77 26.46 -4.32
N GLN A 221 0.55 26.33 -4.52
CA GLN A 221 1.27 26.98 -5.62
C GLN A 221 0.78 26.53 -7.00
N ALA A 222 0.32 25.30 -7.12
CA ALA A 222 -0.27 24.74 -8.35
C ALA A 222 -1.77 25.09 -8.51
N GLY A 223 -2.32 25.93 -7.65
CA GLY A 223 -3.74 26.31 -7.65
C GLY A 223 -4.68 25.17 -7.23
N ARG A 224 -4.17 24.17 -6.52
CA ARG A 224 -4.96 23.09 -5.92
C ARG A 224 -5.29 23.48 -4.50
N ASP A 225 -6.53 23.20 -4.06
CA ASP A 225 -6.90 23.40 -2.66
C ASP A 225 -6.36 22.22 -1.82
N PRO A 226 -5.37 22.47 -0.93
CA PRO A 226 -4.79 21.40 -0.11
C PRO A 226 -5.81 20.70 0.80
N ALA A 227 -6.91 21.38 1.16
CA ALA A 227 -7.97 20.81 1.98
C ALA A 227 -8.73 19.68 1.28
N HIS A 228 -8.67 19.63 -0.06
CA HIS A 228 -9.30 18.57 -0.87
C HIS A 228 -8.33 17.47 -1.29
N LEU A 229 -7.05 17.55 -0.89
CA LEU A 229 -6.02 16.58 -1.24
C LEU A 229 -5.69 15.71 -0.02
N ALA A 230 -6.15 14.47 -0.07
CA ALA A 230 -6.00 13.53 1.04
C ALA A 230 -4.54 13.07 1.23
N VAL A 231 -4.19 12.87 2.50
CA VAL A 231 -2.90 12.32 2.94
C VAL A 231 -3.14 10.98 3.63
N SER A 232 -2.55 9.91 3.10
CA SER A 232 -2.46 8.60 3.73
C SER A 232 -1.07 8.38 4.31
N LEU A 233 -1.02 7.75 5.49
CA LEU A 233 0.20 7.19 6.04
C LEU A 233 0.12 5.66 5.97
N ASN A 234 1.21 5.04 5.52
CA ASN A 234 1.32 3.60 5.40
C ASN A 234 2.52 3.15 6.24
N SER A 235 2.27 2.36 7.28
CA SER A 235 3.32 1.85 8.18
C SER A 235 3.08 0.39 8.53
N GLN A 236 4.16 -0.31 8.87
CA GLN A 236 4.12 -1.69 9.34
C GLN A 236 3.52 -1.76 10.74
N GLY A 237 2.67 -2.77 10.99
CA GLY A 237 2.05 -2.87 12.29
C GLY A 237 1.37 -4.20 12.58
N PHE A 238 1.05 -4.39 13.85
CA PHE A 238 0.36 -5.57 14.36
C PHE A 238 -0.29 -5.27 15.71
N VAL A 239 -1.55 -5.65 15.87
CA VAL A 239 -2.30 -5.45 17.12
C VAL A 239 -2.57 -6.80 17.76
N ALA A 240 -2.29 -6.95 19.06
CA ALA A 240 -2.68 -8.11 19.84
C ALA A 240 -3.30 -7.67 21.18
N ASP A 241 -3.84 -8.61 21.96
CA ASP A 241 -4.50 -8.28 23.20
C ASP A 241 -3.56 -7.62 24.22
N THR A 242 -2.26 -7.92 24.13
CA THR A 242 -1.22 -7.28 24.94
C THR A 242 -0.04 -6.83 24.07
N SER A 243 0.70 -5.83 24.55
CA SER A 243 1.94 -5.32 23.93
C SER A 243 2.99 -6.42 23.72
N GLN A 244 3.12 -7.35 24.69
CA GLN A 244 4.07 -8.45 24.62
C GLN A 244 3.67 -9.47 23.56
N GLU A 245 2.40 -9.85 23.48
CA GLU A 245 1.88 -10.77 22.46
C GLU A 245 2.05 -10.19 21.04
N ALA A 246 1.78 -8.90 20.86
CA ALA A 246 2.00 -8.22 19.59
C ALA A 246 3.48 -8.29 19.17
N ALA A 247 4.38 -7.98 20.11
CA ALA A 247 5.82 -8.01 19.85
C ALA A 247 6.32 -9.43 19.53
N ASP A 248 5.86 -10.44 20.25
CA ASP A 248 6.29 -11.83 20.07
C ASP A 248 5.68 -12.47 18.81
N ALA A 249 4.52 -11.99 18.38
CA ALA A 249 3.91 -12.45 17.14
C ALA A 249 4.58 -11.84 15.90
N PHE A 250 4.95 -10.54 15.93
CA PHE A 250 5.42 -9.81 14.79
C PHE A 250 6.94 -9.87 14.59
N TYR A 251 7.71 -9.83 15.68
CA TYR A 251 9.17 -9.73 15.65
C TYR A 251 9.88 -10.82 14.81
N PRO A 252 9.55 -12.13 14.93
CA PRO A 252 10.30 -13.16 14.21
C PRO A 252 10.26 -12.98 12.69
N GLY A 253 9.08 -12.79 12.11
CA GLY A 253 8.91 -12.53 10.68
C GLY A 253 9.55 -11.21 10.24
N TYR A 254 9.33 -10.16 11.02
CA TYR A 254 9.92 -8.84 10.79
C TYR A 254 11.45 -8.88 10.78
N ALA A 255 12.07 -9.50 11.78
CA ALA A 255 13.53 -9.58 11.89
C ALA A 255 14.14 -10.39 10.74
N GLU A 256 13.52 -11.48 10.33
CA GLU A 256 13.96 -12.28 9.19
C GLU A 256 13.86 -11.48 7.88
N ALA A 257 12.70 -10.89 7.58
CA ALA A 257 12.47 -10.13 6.36
C ALA A 257 13.37 -8.90 6.28
N MET A 258 13.46 -8.10 7.35
CA MET A 258 14.30 -6.91 7.39
C MET A 258 15.78 -7.23 7.33
N SER A 259 16.24 -8.33 7.95
CA SER A 259 17.63 -8.79 7.84
C SER A 259 17.97 -9.29 6.44
N ARG A 260 17.02 -9.95 5.75
CA ARG A 260 17.18 -10.38 4.36
C ARG A 260 17.30 -9.19 3.41
N ILE A 261 16.38 -8.22 3.50
CA ILE A 261 16.41 -6.98 2.72
C ILE A 261 17.68 -6.17 3.05
N GLY A 262 18.07 -6.18 4.33
CA GLY A 262 19.28 -5.51 4.80
C GLY A 262 20.55 -6.06 4.13
N ARG A 263 20.67 -7.38 3.98
CA ARG A 263 21.82 -7.98 3.27
C ARG A 263 21.94 -7.49 1.84
N GLU A 264 20.82 -7.33 1.14
CA GLU A 264 20.81 -6.81 -0.24
C GLU A 264 21.21 -5.32 -0.32
N ARG A 265 20.98 -4.57 0.75
CA ARG A 265 21.21 -3.10 0.83
C ARG A 265 22.42 -2.72 1.67
N GLY A 266 23.18 -3.68 2.19
CA GLY A 266 24.34 -3.43 3.03
C GLY A 266 23.98 -2.93 4.44
N TRP A 267 22.80 -3.22 4.97
CA TRP A 267 22.38 -2.89 6.34
C TRP A 267 22.74 -4.03 7.32
N PRO A 268 22.96 -3.73 8.60
CA PRO A 268 23.11 -4.76 9.62
C PRO A 268 21.82 -5.58 9.81
N ALA A 269 21.97 -6.77 10.39
CA ALA A 269 20.82 -7.58 10.78
C ALA A 269 19.99 -6.86 11.85
N THR A 270 18.67 -6.98 11.77
CA THR A 270 17.75 -6.36 12.72
C THR A 270 17.75 -7.09 14.05
N SER A 271 18.18 -6.42 15.11
CA SER A 271 18.16 -6.95 16.47
C SER A 271 16.81 -6.73 17.16
N ARG A 272 16.59 -7.45 18.28
CA ARG A 272 15.41 -7.21 19.12
C ARG A 272 15.39 -5.77 19.68
N MET A 273 16.56 -5.20 20.00
CA MET A 273 16.67 -3.83 20.48
C MET A 273 16.22 -2.82 19.41
N ASP A 274 16.64 -3.01 18.16
CA ASP A 274 16.22 -2.14 17.05
C ASP A 274 14.70 -2.20 16.86
N PHE A 275 14.11 -3.39 16.98
CA PHE A 275 12.68 -3.57 16.93
C PHE A 275 11.94 -2.87 18.09
N GLU A 276 12.44 -2.98 19.33
CA GLU A 276 11.83 -2.30 20.49
C GLU A 276 11.89 -0.76 20.33
N VAL A 277 12.99 -0.23 19.78
CA VAL A 277 13.09 1.20 19.44
C VAL A 277 12.10 1.57 18.33
N ALA A 278 11.98 0.73 17.29
CA ALA A 278 11.08 0.99 16.16
C ALA A 278 9.59 0.95 16.55
N ARG A 279 9.19 0.12 17.52
CA ARG A 279 7.80 0.06 18.03
C ARG A 279 7.51 1.03 19.19
N SER A 280 8.51 1.78 19.68
CA SER A 280 8.29 2.81 20.69
C SER A 280 7.27 3.87 20.22
N PRO A 281 6.71 4.71 21.12
CA PRO A 281 5.72 5.73 20.74
C PRO A 281 6.18 6.68 19.61
N GLN A 282 7.48 6.93 19.48
CA GLN A 282 8.07 7.78 18.43
C GLN A 282 8.70 6.99 17.28
N GLY A 283 8.63 5.66 17.29
CA GLY A 283 9.16 4.80 16.22
C GLY A 283 8.15 4.60 15.08
N ALA A 284 8.59 3.99 13.98
CA ALA A 284 7.77 3.80 12.79
C ALA A 284 6.77 2.63 12.89
N LEU A 285 7.01 1.64 13.75
CA LEU A 285 6.18 0.43 13.81
C LEU A 285 4.94 0.64 14.68
N LEU A 286 3.79 0.27 14.14
CA LEU A 286 2.49 0.29 14.84
C LEU A 286 2.23 -1.09 15.47
N VAL A 287 3.11 -1.53 16.39
CA VAL A 287 3.04 -2.86 17.03
C VAL A 287 2.81 -2.73 18.52
N GLY A 288 1.65 -3.21 19.00
CA GLY A 288 1.30 -3.09 20.43
C GLY A 288 -0.09 -3.59 20.77
N SER A 289 -0.50 -3.29 22.01
CA SER A 289 -1.89 -3.43 22.47
C SER A 289 -2.81 -2.43 21.74
N PRO A 290 -4.13 -2.62 21.75
CA PRO A 290 -5.06 -1.68 21.13
C PRO A 290 -4.87 -0.23 21.62
N GLN A 291 -4.63 -0.02 22.92
CA GLN A 291 -4.45 1.34 23.46
C GLN A 291 -3.16 2.00 22.95
N GLU A 292 -2.04 1.26 22.92
CA GLU A 292 -0.77 1.80 22.38
C GLU A 292 -0.91 2.19 20.89
N VAL A 293 -1.65 1.38 20.12
CA VAL A 293 -1.92 1.65 18.72
C VAL A 293 -2.84 2.86 18.54
N ILE A 294 -3.89 3.00 19.37
CA ILE A 294 -4.78 4.18 19.39
C ILE A 294 -3.98 5.46 19.67
N ASP A 295 -3.16 5.45 20.72
CA ASP A 295 -2.37 6.63 21.12
C ASP A 295 -1.40 7.05 20.02
N LYS A 296 -0.76 6.08 19.37
CA LYS A 296 0.17 6.34 18.27
C LYS A 296 -0.53 6.85 17.01
N LEU A 297 -1.69 6.29 16.64
CA LEU A 297 -2.48 6.78 15.53
C LEU A 297 -3.02 8.20 15.78
N ALA A 298 -3.41 8.52 17.02
CA ALA A 298 -3.81 9.86 17.40
C ALA A 298 -2.66 10.86 17.23
N TYR A 299 -1.47 10.50 17.69
CA TYR A 299 -0.26 11.28 17.50
C TYR A 299 0.07 11.50 16.02
N GLU A 300 0.06 10.44 15.20
CA GLU A 300 0.37 10.55 13.76
C GLU A 300 -0.72 11.32 13.00
N LYS A 301 -2.00 11.17 13.38
CA LYS A 301 -3.11 11.94 12.82
C LYS A 301 -2.91 13.43 13.04
N GLU A 302 -2.55 13.85 14.25
CA GLU A 302 -2.24 15.25 14.57
C GLU A 302 -1.00 15.74 13.83
N LEU A 303 0.08 14.93 13.82
CA LEU A 303 1.36 15.29 13.23
C LEU A 303 1.29 15.55 11.72
N PHE A 304 0.50 14.76 10.98
CA PHE A 304 0.42 14.82 9.53
C PHE A 304 -0.91 15.38 8.99
N GLY A 305 -1.96 15.50 9.82
CA GLY A 305 -3.31 15.80 9.37
C GLY A 305 -3.83 14.70 8.43
N LEU A 306 -3.86 13.46 8.94
CA LEU A 306 -4.18 12.28 8.14
C LEU A 306 -5.66 12.17 7.80
N ASP A 307 -5.94 11.83 6.54
CA ASP A 307 -7.25 11.40 6.04
C ASP A 307 -7.39 9.88 6.05
N ARG A 308 -6.25 9.14 5.92
CA ARG A 308 -6.21 7.68 5.87
C ARG A 308 -4.95 7.15 6.55
N PHE A 309 -5.08 5.98 7.17
CA PHE A 309 -3.96 5.17 7.63
C PHE A 309 -4.13 3.73 7.14
N LEU A 310 -3.07 3.16 6.55
CA LEU A 310 -3.03 1.75 6.14
C LEU A 310 -1.92 1.02 6.91
N MET A 311 -2.30 0.01 7.69
CA MET A 311 -1.36 -0.84 8.40
C MET A 311 -0.89 -2.00 7.52
N GLN A 312 0.42 -2.10 7.27
CA GLN A 312 1.01 -3.32 6.70
C GLN A 312 1.06 -4.40 7.76
N MET A 313 0.13 -5.34 7.69
CA MET A 313 -0.05 -6.35 8.73
C MET A 313 0.87 -7.57 8.60
N THR A 314 1.57 -7.72 7.48
CA THR A 314 2.55 -8.79 7.27
C THR A 314 3.90 -8.22 6.87
N VAL A 315 4.95 -8.66 7.55
CA VAL A 315 6.34 -8.47 7.16
C VAL A 315 7.06 -9.79 7.46
N GLY A 316 7.21 -10.62 6.45
CA GLY A 316 7.62 -12.00 6.59
C GLY A 316 6.48 -12.94 7.02
N PRO A 317 6.75 -14.26 7.09
CA PRO A 317 5.76 -15.29 7.44
C PRO A 317 5.28 -15.16 8.87
N GLY A 318 4.01 -15.50 9.11
CA GLY A 318 3.40 -15.46 10.44
C GLY A 318 2.12 -16.30 10.52
N SER A 319 1.56 -16.43 11.73
CA SER A 319 0.33 -17.20 11.97
C SER A 319 -0.90 -16.49 11.41
N HIS A 320 -1.68 -17.21 10.60
CA HIS A 320 -2.97 -16.73 10.10
C HIS A 320 -3.96 -16.38 11.21
N GLU A 321 -4.09 -17.25 12.23
CA GLU A 321 -4.95 -17.00 13.39
C GLU A 321 -4.62 -15.68 14.08
N LYS A 322 -3.33 -15.41 14.29
CA LYS A 322 -2.88 -14.16 14.92
C LYS A 322 -3.14 -12.94 14.02
N ARG A 323 -3.02 -13.08 12.70
CA ARG A 323 -3.38 -12.02 11.74
C ARG A 323 -4.88 -11.72 11.79
N MET A 324 -5.73 -12.76 11.79
CA MET A 324 -7.18 -12.62 11.94
C MET A 324 -7.53 -11.87 13.23
N ARG A 325 -6.90 -12.24 14.37
CA ARG A 325 -7.10 -11.52 15.66
C ARG A 325 -6.65 -10.06 15.58
N SER A 326 -5.52 -9.79 14.91
CA SER A 326 -5.03 -8.41 14.70
C SER A 326 -6.01 -7.57 13.87
N ILE A 327 -6.57 -8.11 12.80
CA ILE A 327 -7.58 -7.43 11.97
C ILE A 327 -8.85 -7.16 12.81
N GLU A 328 -9.30 -8.15 13.57
CA GLU A 328 -10.47 -8.02 14.44
C GLU A 328 -10.28 -6.87 15.45
N LEU A 329 -9.17 -6.86 16.19
CA LEU A 329 -8.86 -5.81 17.17
C LEU A 329 -8.70 -4.44 16.50
N PHE A 330 -8.05 -4.39 15.34
CA PHE A 330 -7.87 -3.14 14.61
C PHE A 330 -9.20 -2.56 14.13
N GLY A 331 -10.12 -3.40 13.63
CA GLY A 331 -11.43 -2.97 13.15
C GLY A 331 -12.43 -2.67 14.28
N THR A 332 -12.49 -3.51 15.32
CA THR A 332 -13.54 -3.41 16.36
C THR A 332 -13.17 -2.55 17.56
N VAL A 333 -11.88 -2.39 17.86
CA VAL A 333 -11.40 -1.64 19.04
C VAL A 333 -10.67 -0.37 18.62
N VAL A 334 -9.66 -0.48 17.73
CA VAL A 334 -8.83 0.66 17.38
C VAL A 334 -9.59 1.64 16.46
N ALA A 335 -10.20 1.16 15.39
CA ALA A 335 -10.84 2.01 14.39
C ALA A 335 -11.95 2.90 14.99
N PRO A 336 -12.86 2.43 15.85
CA PRO A 336 -13.86 3.31 16.45
C PRO A 336 -13.29 4.41 17.35
N ALA A 337 -12.11 4.19 17.94
CA ALA A 337 -11.50 5.15 18.87
C ALA A 337 -10.75 6.30 18.19
N VAL A 338 -10.35 6.14 16.89
CA VAL A 338 -9.50 7.13 16.18
C VAL A 338 -10.16 7.77 14.95
N ARG A 339 -11.37 7.34 14.58
CA ARG A 339 -12.18 7.90 13.46
C ARG A 339 -12.72 9.31 13.64
#